data_2c73403d58555da0f76f0344ab6f453e
#
_entry.id   2c73403d58555da0f76f0344ab6f453e
#
_cell.length_a   1.000
_cell.length_b   1.000
_cell.length_c   1.000
_cell.angle_alpha   90.00
_cell.angle_beta   90.00
_cell.angle_gamma   90.00
#
_symmetry.space_group_name_H-M   'P 1'
#
loop_
_entity.id
_entity.type
_entity.pdbx_description
1 polymer ?
#
loop_
_entity_poly.entity_id
_entity_poly.type
_entity_poly.pdbx_seq_one_letter_code
_entity_poly.pdbx_strand_id
1 'polypeptide(L)'
;MKTLYFDCSSGISGNMTLGALTEIVGNEKYLLDELKKLNVDGYHIEISKKVKNGITGTYVDVILEHGHRKEHSAGSKVHNKSLEEIHFHEIGAIDSIVDIVGTAILINKINLDKIISSVVNDRYGFIECAHGTISVPVPATSEIFAASNVI
;
A
#
# COMPACT_ATOMS: atom_id res chain seq x y z
N MET A 1 -7.03 -13.64 -23.77
CA MET A 1 -7.50 -12.74 -22.69
C MET A 1 -6.78 -13.09 -21.41
N LYS A 2 -6.07 -12.12 -20.82
CA LYS A 2 -5.39 -12.27 -19.51
C LYS A 2 -6.19 -11.52 -18.47
N THR A 3 -6.65 -12.20 -17.44
CA THR A 3 -7.41 -11.59 -16.34
C THR A 3 -6.64 -11.76 -15.04
N LEU A 4 -6.46 -10.69 -14.30
CA LEU A 4 -5.95 -10.70 -12.92
C LEU A 4 -7.15 -10.66 -11.98
N TYR A 5 -7.17 -11.59 -11.03
CA TYR A 5 -8.16 -11.62 -9.96
C TYR A 5 -7.47 -11.43 -8.62
N PHE A 6 -7.90 -10.42 -7.88
CA PHE A 6 -7.49 -10.20 -6.50
C PHE A 6 -8.50 -10.83 -5.54
N ASP A 7 -8.10 -11.84 -4.81
CA ASP A 7 -8.89 -12.34 -3.68
C ASP A 7 -8.56 -11.52 -2.43
N CYS A 8 -9.44 -10.58 -2.13
CA CYS A 8 -9.30 -9.67 -0.99
C CYS A 8 -10.13 -10.10 0.22
N SER A 9 -10.57 -11.36 0.28
CA SER A 9 -11.40 -11.89 1.37
C SER A 9 -10.78 -11.77 2.76
N SER A 10 -9.45 -11.77 2.83
CA SER A 10 -8.67 -11.59 4.06
C SER A 10 -8.02 -10.19 4.17
N GLY A 11 -8.45 -9.25 3.35
CA GLY A 11 -7.86 -7.92 3.22
C GLY A 11 -6.75 -7.87 2.17
N ILE A 12 -6.26 -6.66 1.92
CA ILE A 12 -5.19 -6.36 0.97
C ILE A 12 -4.32 -5.25 1.54
N SER A 13 -3.03 -5.26 1.21
CA SER A 13 -2.10 -4.15 1.49
C SER A 13 -1.18 -3.91 0.29
N GLY A 14 -0.55 -2.73 0.25
CA GLY A 14 0.39 -2.38 -0.81
C GLY A 14 1.53 -3.38 -0.91
N ASN A 15 2.22 -3.65 0.19
CA ASN A 15 3.32 -4.63 0.24
C ASN A 15 2.90 -6.04 -0.21
N MET A 16 1.68 -6.48 0.15
CA MET A 16 1.14 -7.76 -0.29
C MET A 16 0.89 -7.75 -1.80
N THR A 17 0.33 -6.68 -2.32
CA THR A 17 0.05 -6.50 -3.75
C THR A 17 1.35 -6.47 -4.55
N LEU A 18 2.34 -5.68 -4.11
CA LEU A 18 3.66 -5.62 -4.74
C LEU A 18 4.34 -6.99 -4.75
N GLY A 19 4.32 -7.69 -3.62
CA GLY A 19 4.91 -9.02 -3.50
C GLY A 19 4.28 -10.02 -4.47
N ALA A 20 2.96 -10.08 -4.51
CA ALA A 20 2.23 -10.99 -5.40
C ALA A 20 2.47 -10.68 -6.89
N LEU A 21 2.40 -9.41 -7.28
CA LEU A 21 2.63 -8.99 -8.66
C LEU A 21 4.09 -9.19 -9.10
N THR A 22 5.05 -8.94 -8.19
CA THR A 22 6.47 -9.19 -8.45
C THR A 22 6.72 -10.68 -8.73
N GLU A 23 6.07 -11.55 -7.98
CA GLU A 23 6.15 -13.00 -8.19
C GLU A 23 5.53 -13.43 -9.52
N ILE A 24 4.39 -12.87 -9.90
CA ILE A 24 3.74 -13.12 -11.21
C ILE A 24 4.64 -12.67 -12.37
N VAL A 25 5.27 -11.50 -12.26
CA VAL A 25 6.20 -10.99 -13.29
C VAL A 25 7.49 -11.81 -13.34
N GLY A 26 7.93 -12.37 -12.21
CA GLY A 26 9.15 -13.18 -12.10
C GLY A 26 10.45 -12.40 -12.36
N ASN A 27 10.42 -11.08 -12.22
CA ASN A 27 11.57 -10.21 -12.46
C ASN A 27 11.61 -9.04 -11.46
N GLU A 28 12.21 -9.29 -10.30
CA GLU A 28 12.38 -8.31 -9.23
C GLU A 28 13.19 -7.10 -9.68
N LYS A 29 14.25 -7.35 -10.47
CA LYS A 29 15.11 -6.29 -10.98
C LYS A 29 14.33 -5.27 -11.82
N TYR A 30 13.35 -5.72 -12.59
CA TYR A 30 12.52 -4.82 -13.39
C TYR A 30 11.78 -3.81 -12.52
N LEU A 31 11.16 -4.26 -11.42
CA LEU A 31 10.47 -3.36 -10.48
C LEU A 31 11.44 -2.33 -9.89
N LEU A 32 12.61 -2.78 -9.42
CA LEU A 32 13.61 -1.91 -8.81
C LEU A 32 14.16 -0.87 -9.81
N ASP A 33 14.43 -1.27 -11.06
CA ASP A 33 14.95 -0.38 -12.09
C ASP A 33 13.90 0.67 -12.52
N GLU A 34 12.62 0.30 -12.58
CA GLU A 34 11.54 1.25 -12.88
C GLU A 34 11.30 2.24 -11.73
N LEU A 35 11.30 1.77 -10.49
CA LEU A 35 11.09 2.63 -9.32
C LEU A 35 12.24 3.63 -9.11
N LYS A 36 13.47 3.28 -9.49
CA LYS A 36 14.60 4.22 -9.47
C LYS A 36 14.39 5.45 -10.37
N LYS A 37 13.56 5.34 -11.41
CA LYS A 37 13.25 6.48 -12.30
C LYS A 37 12.41 7.57 -11.64
N LEU A 38 11.80 7.29 -10.49
CA LEU A 38 11.05 8.27 -9.71
C LEU A 38 11.94 9.38 -9.15
N ASN A 39 13.26 9.17 -9.08
CA ASN A 39 14.24 10.10 -8.51
C ASN A 39 13.84 10.58 -7.09
N VAL A 40 13.32 9.69 -6.29
CA VAL A 40 13.02 9.91 -4.87
C VAL A 40 14.13 9.27 -4.07
N ASP A 41 14.80 10.08 -3.26
CA ASP A 41 15.89 9.63 -2.39
C ASP A 41 15.38 9.27 -0.98
N GLY A 42 16.24 8.64 -0.18
CA GLY A 42 16.00 8.39 1.24
C GLY A 42 15.25 7.09 1.53
N TYR A 43 15.16 6.19 0.56
CA TYR A 43 14.63 4.83 0.78
C TYR A 43 15.34 3.80 -0.09
N HIS A 44 15.24 2.54 0.32
CA HIS A 44 15.55 1.40 -0.54
C HIS A 44 14.49 0.31 -0.38
N ILE A 45 14.44 -0.58 -1.35
CA ILE A 45 13.45 -1.66 -1.39
C ILE A 45 14.15 -2.98 -1.15
N GLU A 46 13.65 -3.75 -0.20
CA GLU A 46 14.07 -5.13 0.05
C GLU A 46 12.99 -6.09 -0.43
N ILE A 47 13.39 -7.08 -1.25
CA ILE A 47 12.53 -8.15 -1.71
C ILE A 47 13.04 -9.46 -1.11
N SER A 48 12.18 -10.15 -0.40
CA SER A 48 12.53 -11.38 0.31
C SER A 48 11.40 -12.41 0.25
N LYS A 49 11.73 -13.66 0.51
CA LYS A 49 10.72 -14.71 0.73
C LYS A 49 10.41 -14.81 2.21
N LYS A 50 9.14 -14.75 2.57
CA LYS A 50 8.67 -14.95 3.94
C LYS A 50 7.70 -16.12 4.01
N VAL A 51 7.79 -16.86 5.11
CA VAL A 51 6.89 -17.98 5.40
C VAL A 51 5.93 -17.55 6.52
N LYS A 52 4.64 -17.67 6.27
CA LYS A 52 3.61 -17.44 7.27
C LYS A 52 2.60 -18.57 7.23
N ASN A 53 2.39 -19.25 8.35
CA ASN A 53 1.48 -20.40 8.47
C ASN A 53 1.72 -21.49 7.43
N GLY A 54 3.00 -21.78 7.10
CA GLY A 54 3.38 -22.78 6.12
C GLY A 54 3.28 -22.35 4.65
N ILE A 55 2.81 -21.13 4.38
CA ILE A 55 2.72 -20.57 3.02
C ILE A 55 3.91 -19.64 2.82
N THR A 56 4.65 -19.87 1.74
CA THR A 56 5.76 -18.99 1.33
C THR A 56 5.26 -17.97 0.31
N GLY A 57 5.57 -16.70 0.53
CA GLY A 57 5.24 -15.61 -0.39
C GLY A 57 6.41 -14.63 -0.56
N THR A 58 6.35 -13.85 -1.63
CA THR A 58 7.26 -12.73 -1.84
C THR A 58 6.80 -11.54 -1.00
N TYR A 59 7.73 -10.96 -0.29
CA TYR A 59 7.52 -9.77 0.55
C TYR A 59 8.39 -8.63 0.03
N VAL A 60 7.76 -7.50 -0.24
CA VAL A 60 8.41 -6.27 -0.65
C VAL A 60 8.32 -5.30 0.51
N ASP A 61 9.45 -4.79 0.95
CA ASP A 61 9.55 -3.84 2.07
C ASP A 61 10.21 -2.55 1.61
N VAL A 62 9.65 -1.42 2.01
CA VAL A 62 10.19 -0.09 1.73
C VAL A 62 10.90 0.39 3.00
N ILE A 63 12.23 0.44 2.95
CA ILE A 63 13.07 0.79 4.09
C ILE A 63 13.55 2.22 3.91
N LEU A 64 13.24 3.08 4.88
CA LEU A 64 13.67 4.47 4.89
C LEU A 64 15.08 4.59 5.47
N GLU A 65 15.98 5.28 4.77
CA GLU A 65 17.40 5.39 5.13
C GLU A 65 17.67 6.32 6.32
N HIS A 66 16.77 7.23 6.61
CA HIS A 66 16.87 8.11 7.77
C HIS A 66 15.92 7.64 8.85
N GLY A 67 16.53 6.98 9.86
CA GLY A 67 15.82 6.39 10.99
C GLY A 67 15.12 7.44 11.84
N HIS A 68 13.87 7.72 11.52
CA HIS A 68 12.94 8.12 12.55
C HIS A 68 12.17 6.89 13.01
N ARG A 69 12.38 6.56 14.30
CA ARG A 69 11.60 5.58 15.04
C ARG A 69 10.17 5.57 14.52
N LYS A 70 9.63 4.36 14.39
CA LYS A 70 8.19 4.11 14.36
C LYS A 70 7.57 4.69 15.63
N GLU A 71 7.45 6.00 15.69
CA GLU A 71 6.39 6.60 16.45
C GLU A 71 5.15 6.41 15.58
N HIS A 72 4.32 5.46 15.99
CA HIS A 72 2.93 5.41 15.59
C HIS A 72 2.25 6.69 16.10
N SER A 73 2.61 7.80 15.51
CA SER A 73 1.82 9.02 15.62
C SER A 73 0.65 8.92 14.64
N ALA A 74 -0.26 7.98 14.93
CA ALA A 74 -1.64 8.09 14.51
C ALA A 74 -2.23 9.34 15.19
N GLY A 75 -1.72 10.50 14.84
CA GLY A 75 -2.02 11.71 15.55
C GLY A 75 -1.89 12.97 14.77
N SER A 76 -2.08 12.94 13.44
CA SER A 76 -2.43 14.21 12.79
C SER A 76 -3.87 14.51 13.18
N LYS A 77 -4.02 15.37 14.17
CA LYS A 77 -5.28 16.04 14.44
C LYS A 77 -5.88 16.48 13.12
N VAL A 78 -7.12 16.10 12.86
CA VAL A 78 -7.96 16.75 11.85
C VAL A 78 -8.13 18.19 12.33
N HIS A 79 -7.09 19.00 12.10
CA HIS A 79 -7.14 20.42 12.33
C HIS A 79 -7.75 21.02 11.07
N ASN A 80 -8.68 21.90 11.29
CA ASN A 80 -9.30 22.82 10.35
C ASN A 80 -8.22 23.74 9.74
N LYS A 81 -7.29 23.15 8.95
CA LYS A 81 -6.17 23.79 8.28
C LYS A 81 -6.38 23.71 6.77
N SER A 82 -5.98 24.76 6.07
CA SER A 82 -6.02 24.80 4.60
C SER A 82 -5.18 23.65 4.01
N LEU A 83 -5.53 23.19 2.81
CA LEU A 83 -4.79 22.14 2.07
C LEU A 83 -3.29 22.47 1.93
N GLU A 84 -2.90 23.74 1.97
CA GLU A 84 -1.52 24.20 1.88
C GLU A 84 -0.73 24.03 3.18
N GLU A 85 -1.41 23.79 4.30
CA GLU A 85 -0.80 23.56 5.63
C GLU A 85 -0.73 22.07 6.02
N ILE A 86 -1.21 21.19 5.17
CA ILE A 86 -1.10 19.73 5.37
C ILE A 86 0.32 19.34 4.95
N HIS A 87 1.24 19.39 5.88
CA HIS A 87 2.50 18.67 5.73
C HIS A 87 2.19 17.17 5.87
N PHE A 88 2.12 16.48 4.73
CA PHE A 88 2.27 15.04 4.73
C PHE A 88 3.62 14.76 5.39
N HIS A 89 3.64 14.01 6.48
CA HIS A 89 4.90 13.50 6.99
C HIS A 89 5.55 12.70 5.86
N GLU A 90 6.64 13.21 5.31
CA GLU A 90 7.33 12.69 4.11
C GLU A 90 7.55 11.17 4.15
N ILE A 91 7.69 10.62 5.34
CA ILE A 91 7.96 9.21 5.61
C ILE A 91 6.81 8.28 5.18
N GLY A 92 5.55 8.64 5.47
CA GLY A 92 4.39 7.83 5.07
C GLY A 92 4.02 8.01 3.59
N ALA A 93 4.46 9.11 2.98
CA ALA A 93 4.19 9.38 1.58
C ALA A 93 5.03 8.48 0.64
N ILE A 94 6.29 8.22 0.97
CA ILE A 94 7.19 7.41 0.12
C ILE A 94 6.68 5.97 0.02
N ASP A 95 6.30 5.35 1.13
CA ASP A 95 5.74 4.00 1.16
C ASP A 95 4.49 3.91 0.26
N SER A 96 3.56 4.84 0.43
CA SER A 96 2.35 4.91 -0.38
C SER A 96 2.64 5.15 -1.87
N ILE A 97 3.62 6.01 -2.20
CA ILE A 97 4.03 6.26 -3.58
C ILE A 97 4.59 4.99 -4.21
N VAL A 98 5.47 4.29 -3.50
CA VAL A 98 6.07 3.04 -3.98
C VAL A 98 4.99 1.97 -4.19
N ASP A 99 4.06 1.83 -3.27
CA ASP A 99 2.95 0.89 -3.36
C ASP A 99 2.08 1.14 -4.59
N ILE A 100 1.65 2.38 -4.80
CA ILE A 100 0.76 2.75 -5.91
C ILE A 100 1.49 2.66 -7.24
N VAL A 101 2.67 3.30 -7.35
CA VAL A 101 3.42 3.36 -8.61
C VAL A 101 4.00 2.00 -8.97
N GLY A 102 4.56 1.28 -7.99
CA GLY A 102 5.07 -0.08 -8.20
C GLY A 102 3.99 -1.05 -8.66
N THR A 103 2.80 -0.98 -8.07
CA THR A 103 1.64 -1.76 -8.51
C THR A 103 1.27 -1.43 -9.96
N ALA A 104 1.20 -0.15 -10.33
CA ALA A 104 0.89 0.28 -11.68
C ALA A 104 1.94 -0.20 -12.71
N ILE A 105 3.23 -0.11 -12.37
CA ILE A 105 4.35 -0.61 -13.19
C ILE A 105 4.20 -2.12 -13.45
N LEU A 106 3.95 -2.90 -12.42
CA LEU A 106 3.82 -4.35 -12.53
C LEU A 106 2.58 -4.77 -13.32
N ILE A 107 1.43 -4.13 -13.08
CA ILE A 107 0.20 -4.35 -13.85
C ILE A 107 0.43 -4.04 -15.32
N ASN A 108 1.07 -2.91 -15.64
CA ASN A 108 1.40 -2.56 -17.01
C ASN A 108 2.35 -3.59 -17.66
N LYS A 109 3.34 -4.09 -16.91
CA LYS A 109 4.27 -5.13 -17.39
C LYS A 109 3.58 -6.43 -17.75
N ILE A 110 2.58 -6.85 -16.95
CA ILE A 110 1.82 -8.09 -17.20
C ILE A 110 0.96 -7.96 -18.47
N ASN A 111 0.56 -6.74 -18.83
CA ASN A 111 -0.29 -6.42 -19.96
C ASN A 111 -1.62 -7.20 -19.91
N LEU A 112 -2.48 -6.77 -19.00
CA LEU A 112 -3.75 -7.41 -18.69
C LEU A 112 -4.89 -6.85 -19.55
N ASP A 113 -5.81 -7.73 -19.94
CA ASP A 113 -7.07 -7.34 -20.59
C ASP A 113 -8.14 -6.94 -19.56
N LYS A 114 -8.06 -7.51 -18.35
CA LYS A 114 -9.05 -7.27 -17.30
C LYS A 114 -8.47 -7.45 -15.90
N ILE A 115 -8.94 -6.62 -14.97
CA ILE A 115 -8.66 -6.74 -13.54
C ILE A 115 -10.00 -6.86 -12.82
N ILE A 116 -10.09 -7.82 -11.92
CA ILE A 116 -11.27 -8.10 -11.10
C ILE A 116 -10.80 -8.29 -9.66
N SER A 117 -11.58 -7.86 -8.69
CA SER A 117 -11.38 -8.20 -7.28
C SER A 117 -12.62 -8.88 -6.69
N SER A 118 -12.41 -9.68 -5.67
CA SER A 118 -13.49 -10.02 -4.73
C SER A 118 -13.93 -8.76 -3.99
N VAL A 119 -14.98 -8.87 -3.22
CA VAL A 119 -15.31 -7.86 -2.21
C VAL A 119 -14.09 -7.67 -1.30
N VAL A 120 -13.68 -6.42 -1.10
CA VAL A 120 -12.61 -6.11 -0.16
C VAL A 120 -13.18 -6.22 1.26
N ASN A 121 -12.64 -7.15 2.05
CA ASN A 121 -13.03 -7.27 3.43
C ASN A 121 -12.28 -6.20 4.24
N ASP A 122 -12.86 -5.01 4.30
CA ASP A 122 -12.41 -3.97 5.22
C ASP A 122 -13.03 -4.25 6.59
N ARG A 123 -12.18 -4.36 7.59
CA ARG A 123 -12.61 -4.70 8.95
C ARG A 123 -13.59 -3.64 9.44
N TYR A 124 -14.62 -4.08 10.15
CA TYR A 124 -15.55 -3.20 10.85
C TYR A 124 -15.37 -3.31 12.37
N GLY A 125 -15.74 -2.26 13.08
CA GLY A 125 -15.63 -2.20 14.54
C GLY A 125 -15.05 -0.87 14.99
N PHE A 126 -14.38 -0.91 16.14
CA PHE A 126 -13.76 0.27 16.74
C PHE A 126 -12.33 -0.07 17.17
N ILE A 127 -11.44 0.91 17.06
CA ILE A 127 -10.08 0.86 17.60
C ILE A 127 -9.92 1.96 18.63
N GLU A 128 -9.22 1.66 19.71
CA GLU A 128 -8.81 2.68 20.68
C GLU A 128 -7.45 3.24 20.28
N CYS A 129 -7.35 4.55 20.20
CA CYS A 129 -6.11 5.25 19.91
C CYS A 129 -5.94 6.45 20.84
N ALA A 130 -4.82 7.16 20.74
CA ALA A 130 -4.52 8.31 21.60
C ALA A 130 -5.59 9.44 21.54
N HIS A 131 -6.46 9.42 20.55
CA HIS A 131 -7.54 10.39 20.33
C HIS A 131 -8.93 9.85 20.66
N GLY A 132 -9.02 8.70 21.33
CA GLY A 132 -10.26 8.03 21.68
C GLY A 132 -10.61 6.88 20.75
N THR A 133 -11.84 6.44 20.82
CA THR A 133 -12.37 5.33 20.02
C THR A 133 -12.72 5.82 18.62
N ILE A 134 -12.12 5.22 17.59
CA ILE A 134 -12.37 5.54 16.19
C ILE A 134 -13.00 4.32 15.50
N SER A 135 -14.00 4.57 14.64
CA SER A 135 -14.61 3.51 13.82
C SER A 135 -13.63 2.98 12.76
N VAL A 136 -13.79 1.71 12.42
CA VAL A 136 -13.10 1.08 11.28
C VAL A 136 -14.16 0.76 10.23
N PRO A 137 -13.97 1.15 8.96
CA PRO A 137 -12.84 1.91 8.41
C PRO A 137 -12.75 3.34 8.98
N VAL A 138 -11.53 3.87 9.01
CA VAL A 138 -11.34 5.26 9.44
C VAL A 138 -12.02 6.23 8.48
N PRO A 139 -12.46 7.43 8.93
CA PRO A 139 -13.27 8.35 8.11
C PRO A 139 -12.69 8.64 6.73
N ALA A 140 -11.37 8.85 6.61
CA ALA A 140 -10.72 9.10 5.32
C ALA A 140 -10.89 7.92 4.34
N THR A 141 -10.77 6.69 4.82
CA THR A 141 -10.98 5.48 4.00
C THR A 141 -12.44 5.36 3.56
N SER A 142 -13.38 5.66 4.46
CA SER A 142 -14.82 5.65 4.14
C SER A 142 -15.17 6.67 3.06
N GLU A 143 -14.60 7.87 3.10
CA GLU A 143 -14.78 8.92 2.09
C GLU A 143 -14.21 8.48 0.73
N ILE A 144 -13.03 7.85 0.70
CA ILE A 144 -12.42 7.33 -0.53
C ILE A 144 -13.32 6.26 -1.15
N PHE A 145 -13.85 5.34 -0.35
CA PHE A 145 -14.77 4.31 -0.85
C PHE A 145 -16.07 4.92 -1.38
N ALA A 146 -16.64 5.89 -0.67
CA ALA A 146 -17.85 6.59 -1.13
C ALA A 146 -17.65 7.33 -2.46
N ALA A 147 -16.44 7.88 -2.68
CA ALA A 147 -16.11 8.61 -3.91
C ALA A 147 -15.75 7.71 -5.10
N SER A 148 -15.36 6.45 -4.86
CA SER A 148 -14.74 5.59 -5.88
C SER A 148 -15.71 4.64 -6.60
N ASN A 149 -17.03 4.66 -6.33
CA ASN A 149 -18.01 3.69 -6.85
C ASN A 149 -17.59 2.21 -6.65
N VAL A 150 -16.76 1.93 -5.69
CA VAL A 150 -16.42 0.57 -5.27
C VAL A 150 -17.55 0.10 -4.36
N ILE A 151 -18.40 -0.73 -4.87
CA ILE A 151 -19.52 -1.37 -4.15
C ILE A 151 -19.11 -2.78 -3.78
#